data_0d5c78ff8bc395c00c901ecfb73eed4c
#
_entry.id   0d5c78ff8bc395c00c901ecfb73eed4c
#
_cell.length_a   1.000
_cell.length_b   1.000
_cell.length_c   1.000
_cell.angle_alpha   90.00
_cell.angle_beta   90.00
_cell.angle_gamma   90.00
#
_symmetry.space_group_name_H-M   'P 1'
#
loop_
_entity.id
_entity.type
_entity.pdbx_description
1 polymer ?
#
loop_
_entity_poly.entity_id
_entity_poly.type
_entity_poly.pdbx_seq_one_letter_code
_entity_poly.pdbx_strand_id
1 'polypeptide(L)'
;KNEMLFYIGKKTCSTYDLNSAIKTNNYNVVNILLANIKARMFKNEINKEDILKLMAAREWAGESDKWTKASGLYSAIVKGYTEIVAAWMETADVIASHYENDKDVVRELLSLSRNNAVCSLHIASFKKMSKQVIDVYLNAAIRLALQHGFTFDEIVEQFTRDFDGKPFSHVVNNGDDIHMGLWLKIFKIVVGENENYLKDVMMQLEEKNNEGKSVISQANGNPVLKELFWKAVDEFNFPQEELNRLKQYRSL
;
A
#
# COMPACT_ATOMS: atom_id res chain seq x y z
N LYS A 1 20.84 -21.36 22.01
CA LYS A 1 19.85 -20.29 21.76
C LYS A 1 20.38 -18.89 22.14
N ASN A 2 21.07 -18.74 23.26
CA ASN A 2 21.60 -17.45 23.73
C ASN A 2 22.84 -16.98 22.95
N GLU A 3 23.65 -17.87 22.40
CA GLU A 3 24.83 -17.51 21.60
C GLU A 3 24.45 -16.92 20.24
N MET A 4 23.35 -17.36 19.63
CA MET A 4 22.86 -16.83 18.37
C MET A 4 22.34 -15.40 18.52
N LEU A 5 21.67 -15.08 19.64
CA LEU A 5 21.23 -13.73 19.98
C LEU A 5 22.41 -12.77 20.25
N PHE A 6 23.49 -13.28 20.84
CA PHE A 6 24.70 -12.51 21.09
C PHE A 6 25.48 -12.18 19.81
N TYR A 7 25.45 -13.08 18.82
CA TYR A 7 26.08 -12.87 17.51
C TYR A 7 25.32 -11.86 16.64
N ILE A 8 23.99 -11.85 16.71
CA ILE A 8 23.15 -10.88 16.01
C ILE A 8 23.34 -9.46 16.59
N GLY A 9 23.57 -9.34 17.90
CA GLY A 9 23.80 -8.05 18.57
C GLY A 9 25.14 -7.37 18.24
N LYS A 10 26.14 -8.10 17.72
CA LYS A 10 27.47 -7.55 17.33
C LYS A 10 27.65 -7.37 15.83
N LYS A 11 26.90 -8.09 14.97
CA LYS A 11 26.89 -7.87 13.55
C LYS A 11 26.00 -6.68 13.21
N THR A 12 26.51 -5.77 12.41
CA THR A 12 25.69 -4.75 11.76
C THR A 12 24.54 -5.45 11.05
N CYS A 13 23.29 -5.15 11.46
CA CYS A 13 22.12 -5.61 10.74
C CYS A 13 22.28 -5.18 9.27
N SER A 14 22.34 -6.12 8.36
CA SER A 14 22.47 -5.82 6.94
C SER A 14 21.12 -5.97 6.24
N THR A 15 20.93 -5.23 5.17
CA THR A 15 19.76 -5.36 4.30
C THR A 15 19.58 -6.80 3.81
N TYR A 16 20.68 -7.47 3.56
CA TYR A 16 20.69 -8.87 3.14
C TYR A 16 20.08 -9.79 4.21
N ASP A 17 20.39 -9.55 5.49
CA ASP A 17 19.86 -10.37 6.58
C ASP A 17 18.34 -10.25 6.72
N LEU A 18 17.81 -9.04 6.62
CA LEU A 18 16.36 -8.78 6.69
C LEU A 18 15.63 -9.38 5.48
N ASN A 19 16.09 -9.11 4.28
CA ASN A 19 15.49 -9.65 3.06
C ASN A 19 15.59 -11.17 2.99
N SER A 20 16.72 -11.77 3.41
CA SER A 20 16.89 -13.21 3.48
C SER A 20 15.92 -13.85 4.48
N ALA A 21 15.74 -13.25 5.66
CA ALA A 21 14.78 -13.71 6.65
C ALA A 21 13.33 -13.65 6.12
N ILE A 22 12.97 -12.58 5.40
CA ILE A 22 11.66 -12.44 4.76
C ILE A 22 11.48 -13.49 3.66
N LYS A 23 12.47 -13.69 2.78
CA LYS A 23 12.40 -14.68 1.70
C LYS A 23 12.18 -16.10 2.20
N THR A 24 12.71 -16.42 3.38
CA THR A 24 12.58 -17.75 4.02
C THR A 24 11.40 -17.85 4.99
N ASN A 25 10.56 -16.81 5.08
CA ASN A 25 9.43 -16.72 6.01
C ASN A 25 9.85 -16.93 7.48
N ASN A 26 11.02 -16.45 7.85
CA ASN A 26 11.50 -16.59 9.22
C ASN A 26 11.05 -15.42 10.09
N TYR A 27 9.77 -15.45 10.51
CA TYR A 27 9.12 -14.40 11.29
C TYR A 27 9.91 -14.01 12.54
N ASN A 28 10.44 -15.00 13.29
CA ASN A 28 11.21 -14.73 14.51
C ASN A 28 12.48 -13.91 14.22
N VAL A 29 13.20 -14.25 13.17
CA VAL A 29 14.40 -13.50 12.78
C VAL A 29 14.03 -12.12 12.27
N VAL A 30 12.97 -11.99 11.47
CA VAL A 30 12.46 -10.68 11.02
C VAL A 30 12.14 -9.79 12.21
N ASN A 31 11.39 -10.28 13.19
CA ASN A 31 11.05 -9.51 14.39
C ASN A 31 12.29 -9.07 15.20
N ILE A 32 13.28 -9.93 15.35
CA ILE A 32 14.53 -9.59 16.05
C ILE A 32 15.27 -8.48 15.28
N LEU A 33 15.33 -8.55 13.96
CA LEU A 33 15.99 -7.54 13.14
C LEU A 33 15.25 -6.20 13.17
N LEU A 34 13.92 -6.20 13.07
CA LEU A 34 13.09 -4.99 13.18
C LEU A 34 13.20 -4.36 14.58
N ALA A 35 13.17 -5.17 15.64
CA ALA A 35 13.38 -4.68 17.00
C ALA A 35 14.78 -4.08 17.19
N ASN A 36 15.81 -4.67 16.57
CA ASN A 36 17.17 -4.13 16.60
C ASN A 36 17.27 -2.77 15.89
N ILE A 37 16.62 -2.59 14.74
CA ILE A 37 16.56 -1.31 14.03
C ILE A 37 15.95 -0.25 14.96
N LYS A 38 14.77 -0.52 15.55
CA LYS A 38 14.12 0.39 16.51
C LYS A 38 15.03 0.74 17.70
N ALA A 39 15.64 -0.25 18.30
CA ALA A 39 16.52 -0.04 19.46
C ALA A 39 17.73 0.83 19.15
N ARG A 40 18.37 0.62 18.00
CA ARG A 40 19.52 1.42 17.54
C ARG A 40 19.14 2.84 17.15
N MET A 41 17.96 3.02 16.54
CA MET A 41 17.38 4.33 16.24
C MET A 41 17.20 5.14 17.53
N PHE A 42 16.55 4.58 18.55
CA PHE A 42 16.33 5.27 19.84
C PHE A 42 17.61 5.59 20.60
N LYS A 43 18.69 4.84 20.36
CA LYS A 43 20.02 5.12 20.93
C LYS A 43 20.86 6.07 20.07
N ASN A 44 20.34 6.55 18.94
CA ASN A 44 21.09 7.33 17.94
C ASN A 44 22.34 6.61 17.42
N GLU A 45 22.31 5.27 17.35
CA GLU A 45 23.41 4.46 16.81
C GLU A 45 23.34 4.30 15.29
N ILE A 46 22.20 4.63 14.68
CA ILE A 46 21.97 4.64 13.23
C ILE A 46 21.17 5.90 12.85
N ASN A 47 21.51 6.49 11.71
CA ASN A 47 20.83 7.67 11.19
C ASN A 47 19.62 7.30 10.30
N LYS A 48 18.87 8.32 9.86
CA LYS A 48 17.69 8.17 9.00
C LYS A 48 18.00 7.43 7.70
N GLU A 49 19.08 7.80 7.03
CA GLU A 49 19.47 7.20 5.75
C GLU A 49 19.82 5.71 5.90
N ASP A 50 20.47 5.34 6.99
CA ASP A 50 20.80 3.94 7.27
C ASP A 50 19.55 3.12 7.59
N ILE A 51 18.59 3.69 8.34
CA ILE A 51 17.30 3.07 8.62
C ILE A 51 16.54 2.81 7.31
N LEU A 52 16.43 3.83 6.46
CA LEU A 52 15.75 3.70 5.18
C LEU A 52 16.47 2.70 4.25
N LYS A 53 17.79 2.67 4.25
CA LYS A 53 18.53 1.62 3.53
C LYS A 53 18.22 0.22 4.06
N LEU A 54 18.08 0.04 5.37
CA LEU A 54 17.77 -1.26 5.97
C LEU A 54 16.34 -1.70 5.68
N MET A 55 15.38 -0.79 5.79
CA MET A 55 13.96 -1.08 5.61
C MET A 55 13.53 -1.09 4.13
N ALA A 56 13.87 -0.04 3.40
CA ALA A 56 13.46 0.12 2.00
C ALA A 56 14.49 -0.45 0.99
N ALA A 57 15.48 -1.22 1.46
CA ALA A 57 16.45 -1.87 0.58
C ALA A 57 15.77 -2.72 -0.48
N ARG A 58 16.14 -2.48 -1.71
CA ARG A 58 15.52 -3.07 -2.88
C ARG A 58 16.49 -4.02 -3.54
N GLU A 59 16.13 -5.28 -3.53
CA GLU A 59 16.86 -6.36 -4.24
C GLU A 59 16.08 -6.77 -5.50
N TRP A 60 16.78 -7.41 -6.43
CA TRP A 60 16.12 -7.99 -7.60
C TRP A 60 15.10 -9.06 -7.17
N ALA A 61 13.87 -8.92 -7.59
CA ALA A 61 12.75 -9.79 -7.20
C ALA A 61 12.72 -11.15 -7.96
N GLY A 62 13.87 -11.70 -8.33
CA GLY A 62 13.99 -13.01 -8.98
C GLY A 62 14.27 -12.93 -10.49
N GLU A 63 14.52 -14.11 -11.11
CA GLU A 63 14.96 -14.22 -12.51
C GLU A 63 13.92 -13.78 -13.55
N SER A 64 12.63 -13.78 -13.20
CA SER A 64 11.53 -13.41 -14.12
C SER A 64 11.22 -11.93 -14.16
N ASP A 65 11.55 -11.18 -13.12
CA ASP A 65 11.22 -9.75 -13.00
C ASP A 65 12.46 -8.87 -13.17
N LYS A 66 13.07 -8.96 -14.33
CA LYS A 66 14.32 -8.22 -14.68
C LYS A 66 14.23 -6.69 -14.51
N TRP A 67 13.04 -6.15 -14.26
CA TRP A 67 12.78 -4.71 -14.35
C TRP A 67 12.52 -4.02 -13.00
N THR A 68 12.22 -4.74 -11.93
CA THR A 68 11.84 -4.13 -10.66
C THR A 68 12.73 -4.57 -9.51
N LYS A 69 13.43 -3.61 -8.91
CA LYS A 69 14.02 -3.80 -7.58
C LYS A 69 12.91 -3.62 -6.56
N ALA A 70 12.58 -4.68 -5.83
CA ALA A 70 11.50 -4.71 -4.87
C ALA A 70 12.01 -4.68 -3.43
N SER A 71 11.23 -4.06 -2.53
CA SER A 71 11.53 -4.05 -1.09
C SER A 71 11.23 -5.40 -0.44
N GLY A 72 11.74 -5.61 0.77
CA GLY A 72 11.37 -6.75 1.59
C GLY A 72 9.86 -6.80 1.87
N LEU A 73 9.24 -5.65 2.09
CA LEU A 73 7.79 -5.52 2.24
C LEU A 73 7.04 -6.06 1.02
N TYR A 74 7.45 -5.69 -0.19
CA TYR A 74 6.90 -6.26 -1.43
C TYR A 74 6.96 -7.79 -1.42
N SER A 75 8.12 -8.34 -1.09
CA SER A 75 8.32 -9.80 -1.06
C SER A 75 7.39 -10.48 -0.04
N ALA A 76 7.18 -9.87 1.12
CA ALA A 76 6.28 -10.38 2.14
C ALA A 76 4.80 -10.33 1.69
N ILE A 77 4.38 -9.25 1.04
CA ILE A 77 3.03 -9.09 0.49
C ILE A 77 2.77 -10.14 -0.59
N VAL A 78 3.66 -10.25 -1.58
CA VAL A 78 3.51 -11.19 -2.71
C VAL A 78 3.45 -12.64 -2.24
N LYS A 79 4.19 -12.98 -1.19
CA LYS A 79 4.23 -14.35 -0.64
C LYS A 79 3.12 -14.63 0.38
N GLY A 80 2.34 -13.65 0.75
CA GLY A 80 1.23 -13.81 1.68
C GLY A 80 1.65 -13.91 3.15
N TYR A 81 2.78 -13.32 3.55
CA TYR A 81 3.33 -13.40 4.90
C TYR A 81 2.71 -12.33 5.82
N THR A 82 1.48 -12.53 6.23
CA THR A 82 0.66 -11.55 6.98
C THR A 82 1.35 -11.04 8.24
N GLU A 83 1.94 -11.93 9.04
CA GLU A 83 2.61 -11.56 10.29
C GLU A 83 3.86 -10.71 10.06
N ILE A 84 4.62 -11.01 8.99
CA ILE A 84 5.78 -10.20 8.60
C ILE A 84 5.35 -8.82 8.12
N VAL A 85 4.28 -8.74 7.33
CA VAL A 85 3.72 -7.45 6.88
C VAL A 85 3.25 -6.62 8.07
N ALA A 86 2.55 -7.22 9.02
CA ALA A 86 2.09 -6.54 10.23
C ALA A 86 3.27 -6.00 11.05
N ALA A 87 4.28 -6.83 11.32
CA ALA A 87 5.48 -6.42 12.07
C ALA A 87 6.29 -5.33 11.36
N TRP A 88 6.36 -5.40 10.02
CA TRP A 88 6.98 -4.36 9.21
C TRP A 88 6.24 -3.03 9.37
N MET A 89 4.91 -3.03 9.21
CA MET A 89 4.09 -1.82 9.29
C MET A 89 4.11 -1.20 10.69
N GLU A 90 4.09 -2.01 11.75
CA GLU A 90 4.29 -1.53 13.13
C GLU A 90 5.65 -0.84 13.29
N THR A 91 6.70 -1.41 12.70
CA THR A 91 8.05 -0.82 12.76
C THR A 91 8.12 0.47 11.94
N ALA A 92 7.47 0.51 10.77
CA ALA A 92 7.37 1.70 9.94
C ALA A 92 6.67 2.85 10.66
N ASP A 93 5.60 2.56 11.42
CA ASP A 93 4.89 3.54 12.24
C ASP A 93 5.79 4.13 13.33
N VAL A 94 6.54 3.29 14.05
CA VAL A 94 7.50 3.75 15.07
C VAL A 94 8.61 4.62 14.45
N ILE A 95 9.13 4.25 13.27
CA ILE A 95 10.16 5.02 12.59
C ILE A 95 9.60 6.37 12.11
N ALA A 96 8.44 6.36 11.46
CA ALA A 96 7.78 7.57 10.98
C ALA A 96 7.48 8.54 12.12
N SER A 97 6.98 8.03 13.25
CA SER A 97 6.72 8.82 14.46
C SER A 97 7.98 9.42 15.08
N HIS A 98 9.14 8.74 14.97
CA HIS A 98 10.42 9.26 15.43
C HIS A 98 10.93 10.43 14.57
N TYR A 99 10.60 10.44 13.27
CA TYR A 99 10.95 11.49 12.31
C TYR A 99 9.72 12.34 11.98
N GLU A 100 9.11 12.93 13.01
CA GLU A 100 7.88 13.73 12.90
C GLU A 100 7.88 14.70 11.73
N ASN A 101 6.77 14.74 10.96
CA ASN A 101 6.57 15.60 9.79
C ASN A 101 7.46 15.32 8.56
N ASP A 102 8.21 14.22 8.53
CA ASP A 102 8.99 13.83 7.36
C ASP A 102 8.19 12.86 6.47
N LYS A 103 7.37 13.42 5.58
CA LYS A 103 6.58 12.65 4.61
C LYS A 103 7.45 11.76 3.70
N ASP A 104 8.69 12.15 3.43
CA ASP A 104 9.58 11.38 2.57
C ASP A 104 10.01 10.08 3.24
N VAL A 105 10.17 10.09 4.57
CA VAL A 105 10.38 8.86 5.34
C VAL A 105 9.20 7.91 5.15
N VAL A 106 7.99 8.41 5.30
CA VAL A 106 6.77 7.60 5.12
C VAL A 106 6.67 7.06 3.69
N ARG A 107 6.90 7.90 2.67
CA ARG A 107 6.90 7.47 1.27
C ARG A 107 7.88 6.35 1.01
N GLU A 108 9.11 6.45 1.50
CA GLU A 108 10.13 5.42 1.34
C GLU A 108 9.77 4.12 2.06
N LEU A 109 9.26 4.19 3.30
CA LEU A 109 8.86 3.01 4.07
C LEU A 109 7.68 2.27 3.44
N LEU A 110 6.75 2.98 2.80
CA LEU A 110 5.59 2.42 2.11
C LEU A 110 5.89 2.01 0.65
N SER A 111 7.01 2.45 0.10
CA SER A 111 7.36 2.19 -1.28
C SER A 111 7.68 0.71 -1.50
N LEU A 112 6.97 0.07 -2.42
CA LEU A 112 7.14 -1.34 -2.76
C LEU A 112 8.18 -1.56 -3.87
N SER A 113 8.45 -0.54 -4.69
CA SER A 113 9.40 -0.64 -5.79
C SER A 113 10.26 0.61 -5.94
N ARG A 114 11.36 0.48 -6.67
CA ARG A 114 12.20 1.62 -7.06
C ARG A 114 11.42 2.50 -8.04
N ASN A 115 11.42 3.80 -7.82
CA ASN A 115 10.78 4.83 -8.66
C ASN A 115 9.25 4.93 -8.54
N ASN A 116 8.64 4.34 -7.50
CA ASN A 116 7.18 4.27 -7.36
C ASN A 116 6.47 3.69 -8.62
N ALA A 117 7.21 2.94 -9.44
CA ALA A 117 6.72 2.44 -10.72
C ALA A 117 5.67 1.32 -10.57
N VAL A 118 5.53 0.74 -9.37
CA VAL A 118 4.56 -0.33 -9.12
C VAL A 118 3.78 0.04 -7.88
N CYS A 119 2.56 0.50 -8.06
CA CYS A 119 1.67 0.74 -6.95
C CYS A 119 1.19 -0.57 -6.32
N SER A 120 0.71 -0.48 -5.10
CA SER A 120 0.18 -1.61 -4.35
C SER A 120 -0.92 -2.36 -5.08
N LEU A 121 -1.75 -1.64 -5.84
CA LEU A 121 -2.84 -2.19 -6.63
C LEU A 121 -2.36 -3.05 -7.79
N HIS A 122 -1.34 -2.59 -8.49
CA HIS A 122 -0.78 -3.33 -9.63
C HIS A 122 -0.18 -4.67 -9.18
N ILE A 123 0.48 -4.68 -8.02
CA ILE A 123 1.04 -5.90 -7.45
C ILE A 123 -0.06 -6.89 -7.06
N ALA A 124 -1.12 -6.38 -6.44
CA ALA A 124 -2.23 -7.21 -6.00
C ALA A 124 -2.99 -7.87 -7.15
N SER A 125 -3.01 -7.26 -8.34
CA SER A 125 -3.70 -7.78 -9.51
C SER A 125 -2.98 -8.90 -10.25
N PHE A 126 -1.64 -8.90 -10.23
CA PHE A 126 -0.86 -9.89 -10.99
C PHE A 126 -0.81 -11.28 -10.38
N LYS A 127 -1.12 -11.43 -9.11
CA LYS A 127 -1.03 -12.73 -8.42
C LYS A 127 -2.27 -12.90 -7.54
N LYS A 128 -2.82 -14.09 -7.47
CA LYS A 128 -3.88 -14.46 -6.52
C LYS A 128 -3.37 -14.30 -5.08
N MET A 129 -3.25 -13.04 -4.64
CA MET A 129 -2.77 -12.74 -3.30
C MET A 129 -3.83 -13.05 -2.26
N SER A 130 -3.35 -13.36 -1.06
CA SER A 130 -4.24 -13.50 0.10
C SER A 130 -4.89 -12.14 0.39
N LYS A 131 -6.22 -12.10 0.37
CA LYS A 131 -7.01 -10.92 0.73
C LYS A 131 -6.60 -10.38 2.10
N GLN A 132 -6.30 -11.26 3.05
CA GLN A 132 -5.90 -10.90 4.41
C GLN A 132 -4.62 -10.05 4.44
N VAL A 133 -3.60 -10.43 3.65
CA VAL A 133 -2.33 -9.67 3.61
C VAL A 133 -2.53 -8.28 3.02
N ILE A 134 -3.32 -8.19 1.95
CA ILE A 134 -3.65 -6.91 1.33
C ILE A 134 -4.41 -6.03 2.33
N ASP A 135 -5.35 -6.61 3.08
CA ASP A 135 -6.14 -5.92 4.08
C ASP A 135 -5.24 -5.35 5.20
N VAL A 136 -4.33 -6.15 5.72
CA VAL A 136 -3.37 -5.72 6.75
C VAL A 136 -2.49 -4.59 6.23
N TYR A 137 -1.92 -4.75 5.03
CA TYR A 137 -1.04 -3.75 4.43
C TYR A 137 -1.77 -2.42 4.17
N LEU A 138 -2.89 -2.44 3.42
CA LEU A 138 -3.58 -1.21 3.03
C LEU A 138 -4.12 -0.45 4.24
N ASN A 139 -4.73 -1.14 5.21
CA ASN A 139 -5.21 -0.48 6.43
C ASN A 139 -4.08 0.21 7.19
N ALA A 140 -2.96 -0.47 7.41
CA ALA A 140 -1.84 0.10 8.14
C ALA A 140 -1.15 1.22 7.36
N ALA A 141 -0.92 1.03 6.06
CA ALA A 141 -0.20 1.99 5.21
C ALA A 141 -0.99 3.29 4.99
N ILE A 142 -2.30 3.21 4.75
CA ILE A 142 -3.14 4.40 4.58
C ILE A 142 -3.26 5.17 5.90
N ARG A 143 -3.46 4.48 7.03
CA ARG A 143 -3.48 5.13 8.35
C ARG A 143 -2.18 5.86 8.63
N LEU A 144 -1.05 5.19 8.40
CA LEU A 144 0.27 5.80 8.57
C LEU A 144 0.43 7.05 7.71
N ALA A 145 0.04 7.00 6.44
CA ALA A 145 0.09 8.16 5.54
C ALA A 145 -0.78 9.32 6.07
N LEU A 146 -2.02 9.04 6.47
CA LEU A 146 -2.94 10.05 7.01
C LEU A 146 -2.42 10.68 8.31
N GLN A 147 -1.89 9.88 9.23
CA GLN A 147 -1.32 10.36 10.50
C GLN A 147 -0.14 11.32 10.27
N HIS A 148 0.61 11.13 9.18
CA HIS A 148 1.73 11.99 8.80
C HIS A 148 1.34 13.09 7.79
N GLY A 149 0.04 13.42 7.70
CA GLY A 149 -0.47 14.58 6.99
C GLY A 149 -0.49 14.44 5.47
N PHE A 150 -0.54 13.21 4.93
CA PHE A 150 -0.80 13.01 3.51
C PHE A 150 -2.21 13.47 3.16
N THR A 151 -2.33 14.19 2.07
CA THR A 151 -3.61 14.58 1.50
C THR A 151 -4.26 13.39 0.78
N PHE A 152 -5.55 13.52 0.47
CA PHE A 152 -6.26 12.54 -0.34
C PHE A 152 -5.53 12.25 -1.67
N ASP A 153 -5.13 13.30 -2.39
CA ASP A 153 -4.43 13.17 -3.67
C ASP A 153 -3.07 12.47 -3.54
N GLU A 154 -2.31 12.76 -2.48
CA GLU A 154 -1.05 12.07 -2.20
C GLU A 154 -1.26 10.58 -1.91
N ILE A 155 -2.35 10.21 -1.24
CA ILE A 155 -2.71 8.80 -0.99
C ILE A 155 -3.12 8.12 -2.30
N VAL A 156 -4.00 8.76 -3.08
CA VAL A 156 -4.40 8.23 -4.38
C VAL A 156 -3.16 8.04 -5.26
N GLU A 157 -2.29 9.03 -5.33
CA GLU A 157 -1.03 8.94 -6.07
C GLU A 157 -0.15 7.78 -5.58
N GLN A 158 0.07 7.66 -4.28
CA GLN A 158 0.96 6.65 -3.70
C GLN A 158 0.46 5.22 -3.93
N PHE A 159 -0.85 4.99 -3.85
CA PHE A 159 -1.42 3.64 -3.85
C PHE A 159 -2.08 3.22 -5.16
N THR A 160 -2.41 4.16 -6.06
CA THR A 160 -3.19 3.87 -7.27
C THR A 160 -2.50 4.16 -8.60
N ARG A 161 -1.30 4.75 -8.61
CA ARG A 161 -0.57 4.96 -9.87
C ARG A 161 -0.16 3.65 -10.51
N ASP A 162 -0.34 3.57 -11.82
CA ASP A 162 0.19 2.49 -12.65
C ASP A 162 1.66 2.74 -13.07
N PHE A 163 2.23 1.82 -13.86
CA PHE A 163 3.60 1.92 -14.37
C PHE A 163 3.89 3.18 -15.20
N ASP A 164 2.87 3.72 -15.84
CA ASP A 164 2.99 4.89 -16.71
C ASP A 164 2.66 6.19 -15.98
N GLY A 165 2.42 6.14 -14.66
CA GLY A 165 2.02 7.28 -13.84
C GLY A 165 0.61 7.76 -14.13
N LYS A 166 -0.22 6.92 -14.77
CA LYS A 166 -1.59 7.26 -15.10
C LYS A 166 -2.51 7.04 -13.92
N PRO A 167 -3.53 7.90 -13.74
CA PRO A 167 -4.57 7.66 -12.76
C PRO A 167 -5.26 6.32 -13.02
N PHE A 168 -5.73 5.69 -11.97
CA PHE A 168 -6.37 4.38 -11.99
C PHE A 168 -7.59 4.29 -12.95
N SER A 169 -8.24 5.41 -13.25
CA SER A 169 -9.30 5.50 -14.25
C SER A 169 -8.94 4.87 -15.61
N HIS A 170 -7.64 4.73 -15.92
CA HIS A 170 -7.16 4.06 -17.13
C HIS A 170 -7.06 2.52 -16.99
N VAL A 171 -6.92 2.01 -15.76
CA VAL A 171 -6.77 0.57 -15.50
C VAL A 171 -8.12 -0.15 -15.55
N VAL A 172 -9.19 0.56 -15.20
CA VAL A 172 -10.57 0.04 -15.26
C VAL A 172 -11.01 -0.29 -16.69
N ASN A 173 -10.36 0.29 -17.70
CA ASN A 173 -10.65 0.01 -19.12
C ASN A 173 -10.53 -1.47 -19.53
N ASN A 174 -9.82 -2.29 -18.75
CA ASN A 174 -9.59 -3.69 -19.07
C ASN A 174 -10.59 -4.66 -18.40
N GLY A 175 -11.62 -4.15 -17.70
CA GLY A 175 -12.65 -4.99 -17.07
C GLY A 175 -12.14 -5.81 -15.89
N ASP A 176 -11.08 -5.36 -15.22
CA ASP A 176 -10.45 -6.07 -14.12
C ASP A 176 -11.17 -5.74 -12.80
N ASP A 177 -11.93 -6.70 -12.29
CA ASP A 177 -12.69 -6.64 -11.05
C ASP A 177 -11.78 -6.53 -9.81
N ILE A 178 -10.59 -7.11 -9.86
CA ILE A 178 -9.63 -7.08 -8.75
C ILE A 178 -9.12 -5.65 -8.53
N HIS A 179 -8.73 -4.96 -9.59
CA HIS A 179 -8.28 -3.59 -9.50
C HIS A 179 -9.37 -2.65 -9.00
N MET A 180 -10.59 -2.76 -9.54
CA MET A 180 -11.73 -1.98 -9.08
C MET A 180 -12.00 -2.22 -7.59
N GLY A 181 -12.00 -3.48 -7.16
CA GLY A 181 -12.23 -3.84 -5.76
C GLY A 181 -11.19 -3.24 -4.81
N LEU A 182 -9.91 -3.25 -5.20
CA LEU A 182 -8.84 -2.68 -4.39
C LEU A 182 -8.91 -1.15 -4.33
N TRP A 183 -9.21 -0.50 -5.44
CA TRP A 183 -9.36 0.95 -5.51
C TRP A 183 -10.51 1.44 -4.63
N LEU A 184 -11.68 0.82 -4.74
CA LEU A 184 -12.82 1.10 -3.89
C LEU A 184 -12.50 0.84 -2.41
N LYS A 185 -11.70 -0.17 -2.13
CA LYS A 185 -11.24 -0.47 -0.77
C LYS A 185 -10.33 0.64 -0.22
N ILE A 186 -9.40 1.16 -1.00
CA ILE A 186 -8.57 2.31 -0.58
C ILE A 186 -9.46 3.47 -0.19
N PHE A 187 -10.43 3.82 -1.01
CA PHE A 187 -11.36 4.90 -0.71
C PHE A 187 -12.17 4.64 0.56
N LYS A 188 -12.63 3.40 0.75
CA LYS A 188 -13.34 3.03 1.97
C LYS A 188 -12.49 3.21 3.23
N ILE A 189 -11.21 2.84 3.19
CA ILE A 189 -10.30 3.07 4.31
C ILE A 189 -10.10 4.56 4.55
N VAL A 190 -9.82 5.34 3.50
CA VAL A 190 -9.58 6.78 3.59
C VAL A 190 -10.79 7.52 4.19
N VAL A 191 -12.00 7.23 3.69
CA VAL A 191 -13.25 7.80 4.21
C VAL A 191 -13.53 7.34 5.64
N GLY A 192 -13.23 6.08 5.97
CA GLY A 192 -13.39 5.55 7.32
C GLY A 192 -12.48 6.24 8.35
N GLU A 193 -11.32 6.71 7.94
CA GLU A 193 -10.41 7.50 8.80
C GLU A 193 -10.78 9.00 8.83
N ASN A 194 -11.36 9.54 7.75
CA ASN A 194 -11.80 10.93 7.68
C ASN A 194 -12.94 11.11 6.66
N GLU A 195 -14.16 11.30 7.15
CA GLU A 195 -15.36 11.46 6.32
C GLU A 195 -15.34 12.70 5.40
N ASN A 196 -14.51 13.70 5.71
CA ASN A 196 -14.35 14.88 4.85
C ASN A 196 -13.87 14.53 3.44
N TYR A 197 -13.20 13.37 3.27
CA TYR A 197 -12.76 12.88 1.97
C TYR A 197 -13.88 12.28 1.10
N LEU A 198 -15.11 12.18 1.60
CA LEU A 198 -16.25 11.72 0.78
C LEU A 198 -16.42 12.53 -0.50
N LYS A 199 -16.25 13.86 -0.40
CA LYS A 199 -16.36 14.76 -1.56
C LYS A 199 -15.24 14.49 -2.58
N ASP A 200 -14.02 14.26 -2.12
CA ASP A 200 -12.88 13.97 -2.99
C ASP A 200 -13.08 12.61 -3.68
N VAL A 201 -13.57 11.60 -2.94
CA VAL A 201 -13.95 10.31 -3.52
C VAL A 201 -15.01 10.49 -4.62
N MET A 202 -16.04 11.30 -4.37
CA MET A 202 -17.07 11.60 -5.38
C MET A 202 -16.47 12.19 -6.65
N MET A 203 -15.58 13.17 -6.51
CA MET A 203 -14.89 13.77 -7.66
C MET A 203 -14.10 12.73 -8.45
N GLN A 204 -13.39 11.84 -7.78
CA GLN A 204 -12.64 10.76 -8.44
C GLN A 204 -13.56 9.76 -9.16
N LEU A 205 -14.73 9.44 -8.61
CA LEU A 205 -15.70 8.54 -9.25
C LEU A 205 -16.28 9.14 -10.54
N GLU A 206 -16.44 10.46 -10.60
CA GLU A 206 -16.99 11.20 -11.72
C GLU A 206 -15.93 11.68 -12.73
N GLU A 207 -14.65 11.66 -12.37
CA GLU A 207 -13.55 12.07 -13.23
C GLU A 207 -13.56 11.28 -14.54
N LYS A 208 -13.43 11.99 -15.66
CA LYS A 208 -13.44 11.41 -16.99
C LYS A 208 -12.01 11.17 -17.50
N ASN A 209 -11.79 9.99 -18.04
CA ASN A 209 -10.57 9.69 -18.75
C ASN A 209 -10.49 10.39 -20.14
N ASN A 210 -9.41 10.17 -20.88
CA ASN A 210 -9.19 10.75 -22.19
C ASN A 210 -10.25 10.36 -23.25
N GLU A 211 -11.04 9.29 -22.98
CA GLU A 211 -12.15 8.86 -23.83
C GLU A 211 -13.49 9.48 -23.38
N GLY A 212 -13.49 10.36 -22.40
CA GLY A 212 -14.68 10.99 -21.84
C GLY A 212 -15.51 10.06 -20.94
N LYS A 213 -14.97 8.90 -20.55
CA LYS A 213 -15.64 7.91 -19.70
C LYS A 213 -15.23 8.10 -18.24
N SER A 214 -16.21 8.20 -17.34
CA SER A 214 -15.97 8.16 -15.90
C SER A 214 -15.86 6.70 -15.41
N VAL A 215 -15.33 6.53 -14.19
CA VAL A 215 -15.29 5.23 -13.51
C VAL A 215 -16.70 4.62 -13.41
N ILE A 216 -17.70 5.45 -13.12
CA ILE A 216 -19.10 5.04 -13.04
C ILE A 216 -19.59 4.49 -14.39
N SER A 217 -19.31 5.21 -15.48
CA SER A 217 -19.74 4.78 -16.82
C SER A 217 -19.08 3.47 -17.25
N GLN A 218 -17.82 3.28 -16.87
CA GLN A 218 -17.09 2.06 -17.17
C GLN A 218 -17.60 0.88 -16.33
N ALA A 219 -17.87 1.09 -15.05
CA ALA A 219 -18.47 0.07 -14.18
C ALA A 219 -19.83 -0.38 -14.73
N ASN A 220 -20.68 0.55 -15.16
CA ASN A 220 -21.99 0.24 -15.72
C ASN A 220 -21.93 -0.56 -17.05
N GLY A 221 -20.85 -0.43 -17.80
CA GLY A 221 -20.62 -1.18 -19.04
C GLY A 221 -20.26 -2.66 -18.84
N ASN A 222 -19.97 -3.09 -17.61
CA ASN A 222 -19.59 -4.47 -17.28
C ASN A 222 -20.42 -4.98 -16.07
N PRO A 223 -21.21 -6.06 -16.22
CA PRO A 223 -22.09 -6.56 -15.15
C PRO A 223 -21.37 -6.85 -13.83
N VAL A 224 -20.17 -7.44 -13.88
CA VAL A 224 -19.38 -7.78 -12.69
C VAL A 224 -18.87 -6.53 -11.99
N LEU A 225 -18.34 -5.56 -12.75
CA LEU A 225 -17.89 -4.29 -12.21
C LEU A 225 -19.06 -3.47 -11.68
N LYS A 226 -20.20 -3.51 -12.34
CA LYS A 226 -21.43 -2.83 -11.92
C LYS A 226 -21.87 -3.28 -10.52
N GLU A 227 -21.95 -4.59 -10.30
CA GLU A 227 -22.31 -5.15 -9.00
C GLU A 227 -21.31 -4.73 -7.91
N LEU A 228 -20.02 -4.92 -8.17
CA LEU A 228 -18.95 -4.57 -7.25
C LEU A 228 -18.97 -3.08 -6.88
N PHE A 229 -19.08 -2.21 -7.88
CA PHE A 229 -19.09 -0.76 -7.72
C PHE A 229 -20.28 -0.32 -6.87
N TRP A 230 -21.49 -0.72 -7.22
CA TRP A 230 -22.69 -0.28 -6.51
C TRP A 230 -22.76 -0.82 -5.10
N LYS A 231 -22.28 -2.04 -4.86
CA LYS A 231 -22.12 -2.55 -3.51
C LYS A 231 -21.19 -1.67 -2.68
N ALA A 232 -20.05 -1.26 -3.23
CA ALA A 232 -19.13 -0.38 -2.52
C ALA A 232 -19.74 1.02 -2.29
N VAL A 233 -20.43 1.60 -3.27
CA VAL A 233 -21.13 2.89 -3.12
C VAL A 233 -22.17 2.85 -2.00
N ASP A 234 -22.94 1.77 -1.88
CA ASP A 234 -23.91 1.60 -0.80
C ASP A 234 -23.22 1.48 0.59
N GLU A 235 -21.95 1.08 0.65
CA GLU A 235 -21.15 0.99 1.89
C GLU A 235 -20.43 2.29 2.29
N PHE A 236 -20.34 3.28 1.39
CA PHE A 236 -19.62 4.55 1.65
C PHE A 236 -20.39 5.54 2.54
N ASN A 237 -21.66 5.30 2.83
CA ASN A 237 -22.54 6.22 3.58
C ASN A 237 -22.56 7.64 3.03
N PHE A 238 -22.57 7.78 1.70
CA PHE A 238 -22.72 9.10 1.07
C PHE A 238 -23.96 9.83 1.58
N PRO A 239 -23.93 11.18 1.70
CA PRO A 239 -25.12 11.98 1.92
C PRO A 239 -26.22 11.62 0.92
N GLN A 240 -27.49 11.63 1.36
CA GLN A 240 -28.60 11.17 0.53
C GLN A 240 -28.70 11.90 -0.83
N GLU A 241 -28.33 13.17 -0.86
CA GLU A 241 -28.30 13.97 -2.08
C GLU A 241 -27.29 13.43 -3.09
N GLU A 242 -26.05 13.16 -2.63
CA GLU A 242 -24.96 12.59 -3.44
C GLU A 242 -25.31 11.17 -3.90
N LEU A 243 -25.86 10.37 -3.02
CA LEU A 243 -26.32 9.04 -3.35
C LEU A 243 -27.41 9.05 -4.42
N ASN A 244 -28.35 9.99 -4.34
CA ASN A 244 -29.41 10.17 -5.35
C ASN A 244 -28.81 10.59 -6.71
N ARG A 245 -27.80 11.46 -6.69
CA ARG A 245 -27.06 11.86 -7.90
C ARG A 245 -26.37 10.66 -8.54
N LEU A 246 -25.67 9.87 -7.76
CA LEU A 246 -25.01 8.64 -8.25
C LEU A 246 -26.02 7.63 -8.80
N LYS A 247 -27.15 7.43 -8.14
CA LYS A 247 -28.20 6.48 -8.57
C LYS A 247 -28.80 6.80 -9.94
N GLN A 248 -28.74 8.04 -10.40
CA GLN A 248 -29.13 8.39 -11.77
C GLN A 248 -28.29 7.67 -12.82
N TYR A 249 -27.02 7.38 -12.51
CA TYR A 249 -26.14 6.60 -13.39
C TYR A 249 -26.39 5.08 -13.31
N ARG A 250 -27.06 4.59 -12.26
CA ARG A 250 -27.32 3.14 -12.07
C ARG A 250 -28.33 2.59 -13.09
N SER A 251 -29.20 3.44 -13.58
CA SER A 251 -30.26 3.09 -14.55
C SER A 251 -29.84 3.26 -16.01
N LEU A 252 -28.69 3.83 -16.26
CA LEU A 252 -28.06 3.92 -17.57
C LEU A 252 -27.21 2.68 -17.85
#